data_e634790b3ae68705261f12a52e277c52
#
_entry.id   e634790b3ae68705261f12a52e277c52
#
_cell.length_a   1.000
_cell.length_b   1.000
_cell.length_c   1.000
_cell.angle_alpha   90.00
_cell.angle_beta   90.00
_cell.angle_gamma   90.00
#
_symmetry.space_group_name_H-M   'P 1'
#
loop_
_entity.id
_entity.type
_entity.pdbx_description
1 polymer ?
#
loop_
_entity_poly.entity_id
_entity_poly.type
_entity_poly.pdbx_seq_one_letter_code
_entity_poly.pdbx_strand_id
1 'polypeptide(L)'
;MSSLVGFLSLVFAIGINFYLFLSRYIFKFQKQKFNLFIRFSSLLTLLSFFSLMYAYVVSDFSNYNVFQNSHSNKPLIYKISGTWGNHEGSMLLWLSILSIFSFFFSFTKNIDESFQRLTLIIQSLLHILFGLFIVFTSNPFLVNSILVNEGLGLNPILQDPGLAVHPPISVSYTHLTLPTIPQV
;
A
#
# COMPACT_ATOMS: atom_id res chain seq x y z
N MET A 1 9.41 15.81 -4.45
CA MET A 1 9.97 14.64 -5.18
C MET A 1 9.42 13.31 -4.70
N SER A 2 9.32 13.08 -3.40
CA SER A 2 8.76 11.87 -2.79
C SER A 2 7.36 11.53 -3.31
N SER A 3 6.44 12.50 -3.36
CA SER A 3 5.08 12.31 -3.86
C SER A 3 5.02 11.80 -5.31
N LEU A 4 5.88 12.31 -6.18
CA LEU A 4 5.94 11.87 -7.58
C LEU A 4 6.44 10.41 -7.69
N VAL A 5 7.50 10.07 -6.96
CA VAL A 5 8.04 8.70 -6.92
C VAL A 5 6.99 7.73 -6.40
N GLY A 6 6.30 8.09 -5.30
CA GLY A 6 5.25 7.26 -4.72
C GLY A 6 4.07 7.05 -5.66
N PHE A 7 3.60 8.11 -6.30
CA PHE A 7 2.50 8.06 -7.26
C PHE A 7 2.83 7.20 -8.50
N LEU A 8 3.99 7.46 -9.12
CA LEU A 8 4.41 6.69 -10.30
C LEU A 8 4.60 5.21 -9.97
N SER A 9 5.20 4.90 -8.83
CA SER A 9 5.37 3.50 -8.37
C SER A 9 4.02 2.80 -8.22
N LEU A 10 3.02 3.48 -7.65
CA LEU A 10 1.66 2.94 -7.52
C LEU A 10 1.02 2.69 -8.89
N VAL A 11 1.08 3.66 -9.79
CA VAL A 11 0.51 3.56 -11.14
C VAL A 11 1.16 2.42 -11.93
N PHE A 12 2.48 2.29 -11.88
CA PHE A 12 3.19 1.18 -12.51
C PHE A 12 2.82 -0.17 -11.90
N ALA A 13 2.68 -0.26 -10.58
CA ALA A 13 2.22 -1.48 -9.92
C ALA A 13 0.82 -1.90 -10.39
N ILE A 14 -0.12 -0.94 -10.49
CA ILE A 14 -1.46 -1.18 -11.04
C ILE A 14 -1.38 -1.67 -12.48
N GLY A 15 -0.58 -1.02 -13.32
CA GLY A 15 -0.39 -1.40 -14.73
C GLY A 15 0.14 -2.82 -14.90
N ILE A 16 1.10 -3.24 -14.07
CA ILE A 16 1.62 -4.61 -14.07
C ILE A 16 0.55 -5.61 -13.65
N ASN A 17 -0.21 -5.33 -12.58
CA ASN A 17 -1.29 -6.21 -12.16
C ASN A 17 -2.40 -6.31 -13.22
N PHE A 18 -2.72 -5.23 -13.90
CA PHE A 18 -3.66 -5.22 -15.01
C PHE A 18 -3.17 -6.10 -16.17
N TYR A 19 -1.91 -5.99 -16.53
CA TYR A 19 -1.28 -6.85 -17.54
C TYR A 19 -1.31 -8.33 -17.12
N LEU A 20 -1.02 -8.66 -15.87
CA LEU A 20 -1.08 -10.02 -15.33
C LEU A 20 -2.51 -10.58 -15.34
N PHE A 21 -3.49 -9.77 -14.97
CA PHE A 21 -4.89 -10.15 -15.02
C PHE A 21 -5.35 -10.47 -16.45
N LEU A 22 -5.03 -9.60 -17.40
CA LEU A 22 -5.34 -9.83 -18.82
C LEU A 22 -4.60 -11.04 -19.40
N SER A 23 -3.41 -11.34 -18.91
CA SER A 23 -2.60 -12.45 -19.39
C SER A 23 -3.28 -13.81 -19.25
N ARG A 24 -4.26 -13.94 -18.36
CA ARG A 24 -5.11 -15.13 -18.22
C ARG A 24 -5.85 -15.45 -19.54
N TYR A 25 -6.27 -14.43 -20.24
CA TYR A 25 -7.13 -14.55 -21.42
C TYR A 25 -6.35 -14.57 -22.73
N ILE A 26 -5.17 -13.93 -22.76
CA ILE A 26 -4.46 -13.63 -24.01
C ILE A 26 -3.19 -14.48 -24.17
N PHE A 27 -2.47 -14.78 -23.09
CA PHE A 27 -1.16 -15.43 -23.13
C PHE A 27 -1.00 -16.58 -22.13
N LYS A 28 -0.40 -17.71 -22.58
CA LYS A 28 0.11 -18.74 -21.66
C LYS A 28 1.48 -18.29 -21.11
N PHE A 29 1.49 -17.55 -20.00
CA PHE A 29 2.73 -17.18 -19.34
C PHE A 29 3.42 -18.38 -18.70
N GLN A 30 4.76 -18.46 -18.81
CA GLN A 30 5.56 -19.33 -17.98
C GLN A 30 5.44 -18.90 -16.52
N LYS A 31 5.27 -19.87 -15.60
CA LYS A 31 5.13 -19.65 -14.15
C LYS A 31 6.19 -18.71 -13.59
N GLN A 32 7.46 -18.89 -13.96
CA GLN A 32 8.56 -18.09 -13.45
C GLN A 32 8.43 -16.62 -13.79
N LYS A 33 8.06 -16.27 -15.03
CA LYS A 33 7.85 -14.89 -15.48
C LYS A 33 6.65 -14.26 -14.78
N PHE A 34 5.55 -15.00 -14.64
CA PHE A 34 4.36 -14.54 -13.95
C PHE A 34 4.68 -14.17 -12.48
N ASN A 35 5.33 -15.08 -11.75
CA ASN A 35 5.72 -14.82 -10.36
C ASN A 35 6.72 -13.66 -10.22
N LEU A 36 7.63 -13.49 -11.20
CA LEU A 36 8.56 -12.36 -11.21
C LEU A 36 7.81 -11.02 -11.32
N PHE A 37 6.82 -10.92 -12.20
CA PHE A 37 6.00 -9.71 -12.34
C PHE A 37 5.18 -9.40 -11.08
N ILE A 38 4.61 -10.44 -10.42
CA ILE A 38 3.93 -10.27 -9.11
C ILE A 38 4.89 -9.68 -8.08
N ARG A 39 6.11 -10.23 -7.96
CA ARG A 39 7.12 -9.73 -7.01
C ARG A 39 7.52 -8.30 -7.32
N PHE A 40 7.74 -7.98 -8.59
CA PHE A 40 8.12 -6.63 -9.01
C PHE A 40 7.00 -5.62 -8.73
N SER A 41 5.76 -5.96 -9.04
CA SER A 41 4.59 -5.14 -8.70
C SER A 41 4.46 -4.92 -7.19
N SER A 42 4.67 -5.97 -6.39
CA SER A 42 4.63 -5.86 -4.93
C SER A 42 5.70 -4.92 -4.39
N LEU A 43 6.93 -5.00 -4.92
CA LEU A 43 8.01 -4.09 -4.55
C LEU A 43 7.71 -2.64 -4.92
N LEU A 44 7.08 -2.40 -6.08
CA LEU A 44 6.65 -1.05 -6.47
C LEU A 44 5.57 -0.50 -5.54
N THR A 45 4.62 -1.33 -5.09
CA THR A 45 3.61 -0.91 -4.12
C THR A 45 4.25 -0.56 -2.77
N LEU A 46 5.21 -1.36 -2.32
CA LEU A 46 5.98 -1.05 -1.10
C LEU A 46 6.81 0.22 -1.25
N LEU A 47 7.44 0.43 -2.40
CA LEU A 47 8.15 1.67 -2.70
C LEU A 47 7.22 2.88 -2.64
N SER A 48 6.00 2.75 -3.15
CA SER A 48 4.96 3.78 -3.04
C SER A 48 4.66 4.11 -1.57
N PHE A 49 4.42 3.09 -0.74
CA PHE A 49 4.14 3.27 0.69
C PHE A 49 5.31 3.90 1.45
N PHE A 50 6.53 3.40 1.24
CA PHE A 50 7.72 3.97 1.89
C PHE A 50 8.05 5.37 1.40
N SER A 51 7.68 5.72 0.17
CA SER A 51 7.82 7.08 -0.35
C SER A 51 6.89 8.06 0.38
N LEU A 52 5.65 7.65 0.68
CA LEU A 52 4.74 8.43 1.53
C LEU A 52 5.28 8.54 2.97
N MET A 53 5.73 7.43 3.55
CA MET A 53 6.33 7.43 4.89
C MET A 53 7.54 8.36 4.98
N TYR A 54 8.40 8.35 3.97
CA TYR A 54 9.54 9.27 3.89
C TYR A 54 9.08 10.73 3.86
N ALA A 55 8.04 11.07 3.09
CA ALA A 55 7.49 12.43 3.08
C ALA A 55 7.02 12.88 4.48
N TYR A 56 6.41 11.98 5.26
CA TYR A 56 6.03 12.25 6.66
C TYR A 56 7.25 12.46 7.56
N VAL A 57 8.27 11.62 7.44
CA VAL A 57 9.49 11.70 8.27
C VAL A 57 10.22 13.02 8.05
N VAL A 58 10.38 13.43 6.78
CA VAL A 58 11.06 14.70 6.44
C VAL A 58 10.15 15.92 6.54
N SER A 59 8.87 15.75 6.88
CA SER A 59 7.87 16.81 6.96
C SER A 59 7.74 17.60 5.65
N ASP A 60 7.61 16.85 4.53
CA ASP A 60 7.42 17.45 3.19
C ASP A 60 5.99 17.97 3.02
N PHE A 61 5.74 19.19 3.47
CA PHE A 61 4.41 19.83 3.39
C PHE A 61 4.01 20.26 1.97
N SER A 62 4.85 20.02 0.96
CA SER A 62 4.41 20.08 -0.43
C SER A 62 3.41 18.96 -0.76
N ASN A 63 3.45 17.85 -0.03
CA ASN A 63 2.44 16.81 -0.08
C ASN A 63 1.23 17.21 0.76
N TYR A 64 0.03 17.24 0.15
CA TYR A 64 -1.21 17.66 0.82
C TYR A 64 -1.60 16.76 2.00
N ASN A 65 -1.39 15.47 1.88
CA ASN A 65 -1.70 14.51 2.95
C ASN A 65 -0.79 14.73 4.18
N VAL A 66 0.51 14.98 3.95
CA VAL A 66 1.46 15.31 5.03
C VAL A 66 1.10 16.65 5.68
N PHE A 67 0.75 17.65 4.89
CA PHE A 67 0.33 18.95 5.39
C PHE A 67 -0.88 18.85 6.32
N GLN A 68 -1.90 18.08 5.95
CA GLN A 68 -3.11 17.93 6.77
C GLN A 68 -2.90 17.13 8.06
N ASN A 69 -1.97 16.17 8.07
CA ASN A 69 -1.89 15.16 9.12
C ASN A 69 -0.56 15.16 9.88
N SER A 70 0.35 16.11 9.63
CA SER A 70 1.65 16.15 10.29
C SER A 70 2.04 17.58 10.71
N HIS A 71 3.09 17.68 11.53
CA HIS A 71 3.69 18.94 12.00
C HIS A 71 5.20 18.72 12.23
N SER A 72 6.04 19.74 12.02
CA SER A 72 7.50 19.61 12.14
C SER A 72 7.96 19.16 13.52
N ASN A 73 7.32 19.66 14.59
CA ASN A 73 7.68 19.42 15.99
C ASN A 73 7.18 18.06 16.54
N LYS A 74 6.58 17.19 15.71
CA LYS A 74 6.11 15.87 16.16
C LYS A 74 7.25 14.91 16.45
N PRO A 75 7.14 14.08 17.50
CA PRO A 75 8.00 12.91 17.67
C PRO A 75 7.97 12.00 16.45
N LEU A 76 9.12 11.40 16.13
CA LEU A 76 9.29 10.57 14.93
C LEU A 76 8.26 9.43 14.84
N ILE A 77 7.91 8.81 15.96
CA ILE A 77 6.92 7.73 16.01
C ILE A 77 5.55 8.19 15.48
N TYR A 78 5.14 9.43 15.81
CA TYR A 78 3.87 9.98 15.33
C TYR A 78 3.95 10.56 13.92
N LYS A 79 5.15 10.87 13.42
CA LYS A 79 5.37 11.14 11.99
C LYS A 79 5.19 9.85 11.19
N ILE A 80 5.82 8.77 11.62
CA ILE A 80 5.70 7.46 10.95
C ILE A 80 4.24 6.96 10.98
N SER A 81 3.60 6.97 12.15
CA SER A 81 2.20 6.52 12.26
C SER A 81 1.21 7.45 11.54
N GLY A 82 1.55 8.70 11.34
CA GLY A 82 0.80 9.63 10.51
C GLY A 82 0.61 9.13 9.08
N THR A 83 1.54 8.30 8.56
CA THR A 83 1.42 7.70 7.23
C THR A 83 0.14 6.90 7.05
N TRP A 84 -0.31 6.21 8.09
CA TRP A 84 -1.55 5.40 8.07
C TRP A 84 -2.62 5.93 9.02
N GLY A 85 -2.36 7.01 9.75
CA GLY A 85 -3.30 7.66 10.66
C GLY A 85 -4.38 8.49 9.98
N ASN A 86 -4.52 8.40 8.68
CA ASN A 86 -5.50 9.09 7.85
C ASN A 86 -6.10 8.13 6.81
N HIS A 87 -7.18 8.54 6.16
CA HIS A 87 -7.90 7.69 5.22
C HIS A 87 -7.04 7.25 4.03
N GLU A 88 -6.38 8.18 3.36
CA GLU A 88 -5.60 7.93 2.14
C GLU A 88 -4.41 7.02 2.42
N GLY A 89 -3.69 7.29 3.50
CA GLY A 89 -2.52 6.52 3.89
C GLY A 89 -2.89 5.12 4.41
N SER A 90 -4.02 4.97 5.12
CA SER A 90 -4.51 3.67 5.58
C SER A 90 -4.92 2.76 4.42
N MET A 91 -5.52 3.32 3.37
CA MET A 91 -5.85 2.57 2.15
C MET A 91 -4.59 2.08 1.43
N LEU A 92 -3.54 2.92 1.37
CA LEU A 92 -2.26 2.52 0.79
C LEU A 92 -1.55 1.46 1.66
N LEU A 93 -1.65 1.55 2.99
CA LEU A 93 -1.16 0.50 3.90
C LEU A 93 -1.85 -0.84 3.60
N TRP A 94 -3.17 -0.84 3.44
CA TRP A 94 -3.96 -2.03 3.13
C TRP A 94 -3.49 -2.71 1.84
N LEU A 95 -3.33 -1.92 0.78
CA LEU A 95 -2.83 -2.40 -0.49
C LEU A 95 -1.39 -2.94 -0.37
N SER A 96 -0.55 -2.29 0.45
CA SER A 96 0.83 -2.72 0.70
C SER A 96 0.90 -4.06 1.42
N ILE A 97 0.05 -4.29 2.42
CA ILE A 97 -0.02 -5.57 3.14
C ILE A 97 -0.53 -6.68 2.21
N LEU A 98 -1.56 -6.42 1.39
CA LEU A 98 -2.02 -7.36 0.37
C LEU A 98 -0.88 -7.73 -0.61
N SER A 99 -0.08 -6.74 -1.00
CA SER A 99 1.08 -6.96 -1.88
C SER A 99 2.18 -7.79 -1.22
N ILE A 100 2.41 -7.62 0.08
CA ILE A 100 3.36 -8.45 0.85
C ILE A 100 2.91 -9.92 0.83
N PHE A 101 1.63 -10.21 1.06
CA PHE A 101 1.11 -11.58 0.97
C PHE A 101 1.25 -12.15 -0.44
N SER A 102 0.95 -11.39 -1.48
CA SER A 102 1.15 -11.80 -2.87
C SER A 102 2.61 -12.13 -3.16
N PHE A 103 3.53 -11.28 -2.67
CA PHE A 103 4.97 -11.47 -2.80
C PHE A 103 5.40 -12.80 -2.19
N PHE A 104 5.10 -13.05 -0.92
CA PHE A 104 5.50 -14.30 -0.25
C PHE A 104 4.79 -15.52 -0.85
N PHE A 105 3.51 -15.44 -1.16
CA PHE A 105 2.76 -16.52 -1.78
C PHE A 105 3.34 -16.93 -3.14
N SER A 106 3.95 -16.00 -3.88
CA SER A 106 4.61 -16.27 -5.15
C SER A 106 5.84 -17.19 -5.03
N PHE A 107 6.39 -17.38 -3.84
CA PHE A 107 7.53 -18.30 -3.58
C PHE A 107 7.10 -19.70 -3.16
N THR A 108 5.84 -19.92 -2.84
CA THR A 108 5.35 -21.21 -2.35
C THR A 108 5.52 -22.27 -3.43
N LYS A 109 6.18 -23.39 -3.09
CA LYS A 109 6.53 -24.46 -4.04
C LYS A 109 5.62 -25.70 -3.96
N ASN A 110 5.02 -25.96 -2.80
CA ASN A 110 4.29 -27.20 -2.49
C ASN A 110 2.78 -27.06 -2.70
N ILE A 111 2.37 -26.22 -3.65
CA ILE A 111 0.96 -25.98 -3.98
C ILE A 111 0.78 -26.24 -5.48
N ASP A 112 -0.41 -26.76 -5.85
CA ASP A 112 -0.77 -26.91 -7.25
C ASP A 112 -0.60 -25.59 -8.03
N GLU A 113 0.00 -25.70 -9.21
CA GLU A 113 0.36 -24.52 -10.01
C GLU A 113 -0.87 -23.75 -10.48
N SER A 114 -1.94 -24.45 -10.81
CA SER A 114 -3.19 -23.82 -11.26
C SER A 114 -3.86 -23.08 -10.13
N PHE A 115 -3.85 -23.64 -8.92
CA PHE A 115 -4.35 -22.99 -7.72
C PHE A 115 -3.54 -21.74 -7.34
N GLN A 116 -2.19 -21.85 -7.32
CA GLN A 116 -1.33 -20.70 -7.04
C GLN A 116 -1.57 -19.57 -8.04
N ARG A 117 -1.64 -19.89 -9.32
CA ARG A 117 -1.86 -18.92 -10.38
C ARG A 117 -3.23 -18.25 -10.27
N LEU A 118 -4.29 -19.02 -10.01
CA LEU A 118 -5.64 -18.47 -9.83
C LEU A 118 -5.70 -17.52 -8.66
N THR A 119 -5.11 -17.90 -7.52
CA THR A 119 -5.05 -17.04 -6.33
C THR A 119 -4.32 -15.72 -6.62
N LEU A 120 -3.17 -15.76 -7.27
CA LEU A 120 -2.41 -14.55 -7.60
C LEU A 120 -3.14 -13.67 -8.63
N ILE A 121 -3.91 -14.25 -9.55
CA ILE A 121 -4.75 -13.49 -10.48
C ILE A 121 -5.90 -12.78 -9.74
N ILE A 122 -6.53 -13.44 -8.78
CA ILE A 122 -7.57 -12.82 -7.95
C ILE A 122 -6.97 -11.68 -7.12
N GLN A 123 -5.80 -11.90 -6.52
CA GLN A 123 -5.08 -10.85 -5.80
C GLN A 123 -4.69 -9.68 -6.72
N SER A 124 -4.29 -9.96 -7.97
CA SER A 124 -4.03 -8.90 -8.95
C SER A 124 -5.28 -8.09 -9.27
N LEU A 125 -6.44 -8.73 -9.39
CA LEU A 125 -7.72 -8.03 -9.56
C LEU A 125 -8.04 -7.13 -8.37
N LEU A 126 -7.90 -7.64 -7.14
CA LEU A 126 -8.09 -6.83 -5.93
C LEU A 126 -7.11 -5.65 -5.89
N HIS A 127 -5.85 -5.88 -6.24
CA HIS A 127 -4.84 -4.82 -6.32
C HIS A 127 -5.23 -3.72 -7.33
N ILE A 128 -5.77 -4.10 -8.49
CA ILE A 128 -6.27 -3.14 -9.50
C ILE A 128 -7.42 -2.32 -8.92
N LEU A 129 -8.44 -2.97 -8.36
CA LEU A 129 -9.63 -2.28 -7.86
C LEU A 129 -9.28 -1.31 -6.72
N PHE A 130 -8.50 -1.76 -5.72
CA PHE A 130 -8.04 -0.92 -4.64
C PHE A 130 -7.08 0.18 -5.12
N GLY A 131 -6.15 -0.16 -6.01
CA GLY A 131 -5.20 0.79 -6.56
C GLY A 131 -5.90 1.92 -7.34
N LEU A 132 -6.88 1.59 -8.17
CA LEU A 132 -7.69 2.57 -8.89
C LEU A 132 -8.51 3.43 -7.91
N PHE A 133 -9.10 2.82 -6.88
CA PHE A 133 -9.79 3.57 -5.83
C PHE A 133 -8.85 4.58 -5.14
N ILE A 134 -7.63 4.16 -4.78
CA ILE A 134 -6.63 5.06 -4.18
C ILE A 134 -6.29 6.19 -5.15
N VAL A 135 -6.01 5.91 -6.41
CA VAL A 135 -5.59 6.93 -7.38
C VAL A 135 -6.68 7.96 -7.65
N PHE A 136 -7.95 7.53 -7.77
CA PHE A 136 -9.03 8.42 -8.17
C PHE A 136 -9.80 9.05 -7.01
N THR A 137 -9.86 8.38 -5.86
CA THR A 137 -10.74 8.80 -4.75
C THR A 137 -9.95 9.20 -3.51
N SER A 138 -8.84 8.53 -3.23
CA SER A 138 -8.11 8.67 -1.95
C SER A 138 -6.60 8.80 -2.18
N ASN A 139 -6.20 9.72 -3.07
CA ASN A 139 -4.81 9.85 -3.50
C ASN A 139 -3.93 10.50 -2.42
N PRO A 140 -3.00 9.75 -1.78
CA PRO A 140 -2.12 10.29 -0.75
C PRO A 140 -0.96 11.14 -1.31
N PHE A 141 -0.82 11.23 -2.63
CA PHE A 141 0.28 11.92 -3.30
C PHE A 141 -0.12 13.26 -3.92
N LEU A 142 -1.29 13.79 -3.58
CA LEU A 142 -1.71 15.12 -4.02
C LEU A 142 -0.70 16.18 -3.53
N VAL A 143 -0.41 17.12 -4.40
CA VAL A 143 0.53 18.23 -4.11
C VAL A 143 -0.24 19.48 -3.77
N ASN A 144 0.22 20.22 -2.76
CA ASN A 144 -0.32 21.52 -2.41
C ASN A 144 -0.07 22.52 -3.53
N SER A 145 -1.09 23.29 -3.86
CA SER A 145 -0.99 24.41 -4.82
C SER A 145 -0.23 25.61 -4.26
N ILE A 146 -0.11 25.71 -2.95
CA ILE A 146 0.52 26.82 -2.22
C ILE A 146 1.68 26.26 -1.41
N LEU A 147 2.80 26.97 -1.40
CA LEU A 147 3.93 26.65 -0.51
C LEU A 147 3.50 26.93 0.93
N VAL A 148 3.50 25.90 1.75
CA VAL A 148 3.13 25.97 3.17
C VAL A 148 4.36 25.60 4.00
N ASN A 149 4.65 26.42 5.00
CA ASN A 149 5.85 26.24 5.83
C ASN A 149 5.63 25.23 6.98
N GLU A 150 4.36 24.99 7.36
CA GLU A 150 4.04 24.12 8.49
C GLU A 150 2.73 23.36 8.24
N GLY A 151 2.59 22.17 8.86
CA GLY A 151 1.40 21.33 8.73
C GLY A 151 0.38 21.58 9.84
N LEU A 152 -0.86 21.18 9.60
CA LEU A 152 -1.99 21.36 10.52
C LEU A 152 -1.92 20.47 11.77
N GLY A 153 -1.16 19.39 11.71
CA GLY A 153 -1.00 18.46 12.81
C GLY A 153 -1.89 17.21 12.72
N LEU A 154 -1.48 16.17 13.41
CA LEU A 154 -2.26 14.93 13.55
C LEU A 154 -3.35 15.12 14.60
N ASN A 155 -4.50 14.50 14.40
CA ASN A 155 -5.56 14.44 15.40
C ASN A 155 -4.96 13.97 16.76
N PRO A 156 -5.19 14.72 17.86
CA PRO A 156 -4.66 14.34 19.19
C PRO A 156 -4.99 12.92 19.63
N ILE A 157 -6.15 12.40 19.26
CA ILE A 157 -6.59 11.03 19.56
C ILE A 157 -5.62 9.99 18.94
N LEU A 158 -5.05 10.29 17.77
CA LEU A 158 -4.10 9.40 17.08
C LEU A 158 -2.65 9.51 17.62
N GLN A 159 -2.42 10.36 18.61
CA GLN A 159 -1.13 10.50 19.28
C GLN A 159 -1.00 9.55 20.50
N ASP A 160 -1.80 8.51 20.54
CA ASP A 160 -1.67 7.39 21.49
C ASP A 160 -0.81 6.29 20.88
N PRO A 161 0.20 5.74 21.59
CA PRO A 161 1.06 4.67 21.09
C PRO A 161 0.30 3.40 20.70
N GLY A 162 -0.77 3.06 21.43
CA GLY A 162 -1.62 1.91 21.10
C GLY A 162 -2.34 2.10 19.78
N LEU A 163 -2.92 3.28 19.56
CA LEU A 163 -3.60 3.63 18.30
C LEU A 163 -2.61 3.79 17.14
N ALA A 164 -1.36 4.20 17.40
CA ALA A 164 -0.34 4.28 16.37
C ALA A 164 0.02 2.90 15.78
N VAL A 165 0.08 1.87 16.63
CA VAL A 165 0.51 0.51 16.24
C VAL A 165 -0.68 -0.39 15.85
N HIS A 166 -1.88 -0.11 16.36
CA HIS A 166 -3.08 -0.93 16.12
C HIS A 166 -3.41 -1.15 14.62
N PRO A 167 -3.44 -0.12 13.74
CA PRO A 167 -3.86 -0.31 12.35
C PRO A 167 -3.00 -1.32 11.56
N PRO A 168 -1.66 -1.24 11.56
CA PRO A 168 -0.84 -2.25 10.89
C PRO A 168 -1.08 -3.67 11.38
N ILE A 169 -1.22 -3.87 12.69
CA ILE A 169 -1.47 -5.19 13.29
C ILE A 169 -2.89 -5.67 12.94
N SER A 170 -3.89 -4.82 13.13
CA SER A 170 -5.28 -5.18 12.85
C SER A 170 -5.49 -5.54 11.38
N VAL A 171 -4.97 -4.74 10.46
CA VAL A 171 -5.12 -5.00 9.02
C VAL A 171 -4.41 -6.30 8.62
N SER A 172 -3.19 -6.54 9.11
CA SER A 172 -2.45 -7.76 8.77
C SER A 172 -3.07 -9.02 9.37
N TYR A 173 -3.57 -8.95 10.60
CA TYR A 173 -4.06 -10.13 11.31
C TYR A 173 -5.55 -10.40 11.06
N THR A 174 -6.43 -9.39 11.18
CA THR A 174 -7.88 -9.63 11.15
C THR A 174 -8.49 -9.54 9.76
N HIS A 175 -7.93 -8.74 8.87
CA HIS A 175 -8.51 -8.50 7.55
C HIS A 175 -7.90 -9.35 6.44
N LEU A 176 -6.65 -9.77 6.56
CA LEU A 176 -5.93 -10.50 5.51
C LEU A 176 -5.58 -11.95 5.87
N THR A 177 -5.51 -12.29 7.14
CA THR A 177 -5.47 -13.69 7.55
C THR A 177 -6.90 -14.18 7.73
N LEU A 178 -7.30 -15.14 6.92
CA LEU A 178 -8.57 -15.84 7.13
C LEU A 178 -8.61 -16.36 8.57
N PRO A 179 -9.76 -16.25 9.27
CA PRO A 179 -9.91 -16.80 10.58
C PRO A 179 -9.73 -18.32 10.50
N THR A 180 -8.55 -18.78 10.84
CA THR A 180 -8.23 -20.22 10.99
C THR A 180 -8.68 -20.74 12.34
N ILE A 181 -9.52 -20.01 13.05
CA ILE A 181 -10.11 -20.47 14.30
C ILE A 181 -11.25 -21.41 13.91
N PRO A 182 -11.14 -22.72 14.17
CA PRO A 182 -12.30 -23.60 14.08
C PRO A 182 -13.35 -23.02 15.04
N GLN A 183 -14.50 -22.67 14.53
CA GLN A 183 -15.65 -22.42 15.40
C GLN A 183 -16.01 -23.79 16.00
N VAL A 184 -15.62 -24.00 17.25
CA VAL A 184 -16.06 -25.11 18.07
C VAL A 184 -17.48 -24.86 18.50
#